data_7968a63a1965a7e2f0c61e2f79e81576
#
_entry.id   7968a63a1965a7e2f0c61e2f79e81576
#
_cell.length_a   1.000
_cell.length_b   1.000
_cell.length_c   1.000
_cell.angle_alpha   90.00
_cell.angle_beta   90.00
_cell.angle_gamma   90.00
#
_symmetry.space_group_name_H-M   'P 1'
#
loop_
_entity.id
_entity.type
_entity.pdbx_description
1 polymer ?
#
loop_
_entity_poly.entity_id
_entity_poly.type
_entity_poly.pdbx_seq_one_letter_code
_entity_poly.pdbx_strand_id
1 'polypeptide(L)'
;NNIELIEAGHPIPDENGQAGAKKIFDVAKNAHEKTLIFCLISGGGSALSPLPCEGISLAEKQETTKILLSCGARIHEINTIRKHLSLIKGGGLAKAAFPATIISLILSDVVGDDLDIIASGLTVPDTGTFKECKDIIESYNIAKKLPKNVLDHINIGCAGKVCETPKPFDPYFKRVHNIIIGNNFNTLVKAKAKAQSLGYNTIILSSLIEGETREIAKMHSAIAKEILKTGNPVPLPGCIISGGETIVTMNNHGLGGRNQEFVLASAIEIQGEKNISALSLGTDGTDGPTAAAGAMA
;
A
#
# COMPACT_ATOMS: atom_id res chain seq x y z
N ASN A 1 2.49 20.73 -24.25
CA ASN A 1 2.77 19.68 -23.27
C ASN A 1 1.85 18.50 -23.53
N ASN A 2 2.44 17.30 -23.68
CA ASN A 2 1.68 16.06 -23.91
C ASN A 2 1.35 15.33 -22.60
N ILE A 3 1.47 16.02 -21.45
CA ILE A 3 1.18 15.49 -20.13
C ILE A 3 -0.05 16.20 -19.58
N GLU A 4 -1.05 15.44 -19.21
CA GLU A 4 -2.24 15.91 -18.52
C GLU A 4 -2.13 15.52 -17.04
N LEU A 5 -2.28 16.50 -16.15
CA LEU A 5 -2.29 16.31 -14.70
C LEU A 5 -3.72 16.33 -14.19
N ILE A 6 -4.11 15.32 -13.40
CA ILE A 6 -5.39 15.26 -12.72
C ILE A 6 -5.12 15.01 -11.24
N GLU A 7 -5.44 15.99 -10.43
CA GLU A 7 -5.35 15.90 -8.97
C GLU A 7 -6.58 15.14 -8.44
N ALA A 8 -6.35 14.22 -7.50
CA ALA A 8 -7.39 13.35 -6.96
C ALA A 8 -7.25 13.16 -5.44
N GLY A 9 -8.35 12.81 -4.79
CA GLY A 9 -8.42 12.64 -3.34
C GLY A 9 -7.68 11.40 -2.85
N HIS A 10 -6.96 11.57 -1.75
CA HIS A 10 -6.31 10.52 -0.99
C HIS A 10 -6.42 10.81 0.51
N PRO A 11 -6.73 9.84 1.39
CA PRO A 11 -6.94 8.40 1.13
C PRO A 11 -8.37 8.04 0.62
N ILE A 12 -9.28 8.99 0.55
CA ILE A 12 -10.66 8.75 0.12
C ILE A 12 -10.74 9.08 -1.38
N PRO A 13 -11.11 8.11 -2.23
CA PRO A 13 -11.29 8.35 -3.67
C PRO A 13 -12.35 9.44 -3.93
N ASP A 14 -12.16 10.22 -5.00
CA ASP A 14 -13.11 11.26 -5.42
C ASP A 14 -13.46 11.17 -6.91
N GLU A 15 -14.31 12.07 -7.36
CA GLU A 15 -14.78 12.14 -8.75
C GLU A 15 -13.64 12.51 -9.72
N ASN A 16 -12.67 13.32 -9.30
CA ASN A 16 -11.50 13.64 -10.12
C ASN A 16 -10.66 12.38 -10.36
N GLY A 17 -10.43 11.57 -9.32
CA GLY A 17 -9.76 10.29 -9.45
C GLY A 17 -10.50 9.34 -10.39
N GLN A 18 -11.85 9.32 -10.34
CA GLN A 18 -12.66 8.52 -11.27
C GLN A 18 -12.52 9.03 -12.71
N ALA A 19 -12.53 10.33 -12.92
CA ALA A 19 -12.34 10.92 -14.24
C ALA A 19 -10.93 10.62 -14.79
N GLY A 20 -9.90 10.74 -13.96
CA GLY A 20 -8.53 10.37 -14.30
C GLY A 20 -8.38 8.90 -14.65
N ALA A 21 -8.93 8.01 -13.81
CA ALA A 21 -8.92 6.57 -14.05
C ALA A 21 -9.65 6.19 -15.35
N LYS A 22 -10.75 6.88 -15.67
CA LYS A 22 -11.47 6.69 -16.94
C LYS A 22 -10.60 7.04 -18.14
N LYS A 23 -9.87 8.16 -18.10
CA LYS A 23 -8.95 8.56 -19.16
C LYS A 23 -7.82 7.53 -19.33
N ILE A 24 -7.22 7.07 -18.24
CA ILE A 24 -6.20 6.01 -18.25
C ILE A 24 -6.76 4.75 -18.93
N PHE A 25 -7.96 4.34 -18.54
CA PHE A 25 -8.62 3.17 -19.10
C PHE A 25 -8.92 3.33 -20.60
N ASP A 26 -9.38 4.51 -21.01
CA ASP A 26 -9.67 4.79 -22.43
C ASP A 26 -8.40 4.83 -23.28
N VAL A 27 -7.30 5.38 -22.76
CA VAL A 27 -5.96 5.29 -23.42
C VAL A 27 -5.54 3.83 -23.55
N ALA A 28 -5.69 3.03 -22.51
CA ALA A 28 -5.37 1.60 -22.54
C ALA A 28 -6.21 0.85 -23.59
N LYS A 29 -7.51 1.08 -23.62
CA LYS A 29 -8.43 0.45 -24.60
C LYS A 29 -8.13 0.78 -26.07
N ASN A 30 -7.54 1.94 -26.33
CA ASN A 30 -7.16 2.36 -27.67
C ASN A 30 -5.74 1.90 -28.07
N ALA A 31 -5.06 1.18 -27.18
CA ALA A 31 -3.74 0.64 -27.45
C ALA A 31 -3.83 -0.58 -28.38
N HIS A 32 -2.77 -0.79 -29.14
CA HIS A 32 -2.67 -1.89 -30.10
C HIS A 32 -1.31 -2.61 -29.99
N GLU A 33 -1.09 -3.67 -30.75
CA GLU A 33 0.08 -4.53 -30.61
C GLU A 33 1.43 -3.80 -30.69
N LYS A 34 1.50 -2.69 -31.43
CA LYS A 34 2.73 -1.86 -31.55
C LYS A 34 2.83 -0.76 -30.49
N THR A 35 1.85 -0.67 -29.60
CA THR A 35 1.84 0.34 -28.54
C THR A 35 2.68 -0.16 -27.37
N LEU A 36 3.52 0.73 -26.83
CA LEU A 36 4.23 0.54 -25.56
C LEU A 36 3.64 1.51 -24.54
N ILE A 37 3.15 0.97 -23.43
CA ILE A 37 2.63 1.73 -22.30
C ILE A 37 3.62 1.66 -21.16
N PHE A 38 4.07 2.82 -20.68
CA PHE A 38 4.74 2.93 -19.38
C PHE A 38 3.70 3.26 -18.31
N CYS A 39 3.56 2.36 -17.33
CA CYS A 39 2.69 2.54 -16.18
C CYS A 39 3.55 2.86 -14.96
N LEU A 40 3.49 4.09 -14.47
CA LEU A 40 4.26 4.52 -13.29
C LEU A 40 3.35 4.45 -12.08
N ILE A 41 3.69 3.58 -11.12
CA ILE A 41 2.85 3.29 -9.95
C ILE A 41 3.63 3.64 -8.68
N SER A 42 3.01 4.42 -7.81
CA SER A 42 3.53 4.73 -6.48
C SER A 42 2.42 4.61 -5.43
N GLY A 43 2.71 4.89 -4.17
CA GLY A 43 1.77 4.87 -3.07
C GLY A 43 0.49 5.65 -3.35
N GLY A 44 -0.61 5.26 -2.71
CA GLY A 44 -1.91 5.88 -2.87
C GLY A 44 -2.67 5.51 -4.16
N GLY A 45 -2.04 4.85 -5.13
CA GLY A 45 -2.63 4.55 -6.46
C GLY A 45 -4.00 3.87 -6.42
N SER A 46 -4.30 3.11 -5.37
CA SER A 46 -5.61 2.47 -5.20
C SER A 46 -6.75 3.46 -4.94
N ALA A 47 -6.49 4.56 -4.24
CA ALA A 47 -7.45 5.64 -3.98
C ALA A 47 -7.51 6.63 -5.14
N LEU A 48 -6.34 6.99 -5.70
CA LEU A 48 -6.20 7.98 -6.75
C LEU A 48 -6.80 7.53 -8.10
N SER A 49 -6.97 6.21 -8.32
CA SER A 49 -7.49 5.68 -9.57
C SER A 49 -8.71 4.75 -9.37
N PRO A 50 -9.82 5.26 -8.83
CA PRO A 50 -11.05 4.51 -8.70
C PRO A 50 -11.77 4.48 -10.05
N LEU A 51 -12.08 3.29 -10.58
CA LEU A 51 -12.95 3.12 -11.72
C LEU A 51 -13.93 1.98 -11.41
N PRO A 52 -15.13 2.28 -10.89
CA PRO A 52 -16.12 1.28 -10.60
C PRO A 52 -16.56 0.49 -11.85
N CYS A 53 -17.00 -0.75 -11.63
CA CYS A 53 -17.68 -1.53 -12.67
C CYS A 53 -18.98 -0.84 -13.08
N GLU A 54 -19.45 -1.18 -14.28
CA GLU A 54 -20.73 -0.67 -14.81
C GLU A 54 -21.89 -1.01 -13.85
N GLY A 55 -22.75 -0.03 -13.61
CA GLY A 55 -23.87 -0.16 -12.66
C GLY A 55 -23.52 0.06 -11.19
N ILE A 56 -22.26 0.30 -10.85
CA ILE A 56 -21.81 0.63 -9.50
C ILE A 56 -21.28 2.07 -9.47
N SER A 57 -21.80 2.87 -8.57
CA SER A 57 -21.32 4.25 -8.37
C SER A 57 -20.05 4.30 -7.50
N LEU A 58 -19.33 5.42 -7.59
CA LEU A 58 -18.17 5.69 -6.70
C LEU A 58 -18.60 5.69 -5.23
N ALA A 59 -19.75 6.29 -4.92
CA ALA A 59 -20.29 6.34 -3.56
C ALA A 59 -20.56 4.93 -2.99
N GLU A 60 -21.15 4.04 -3.79
CA GLU A 60 -21.38 2.65 -3.37
C GLU A 60 -20.08 1.89 -3.13
N LYS A 61 -19.06 2.16 -3.92
CA LYS A 61 -17.72 1.57 -3.73
C LYS A 61 -17.02 2.11 -2.47
N GLN A 62 -17.16 3.41 -2.17
CA GLN A 62 -16.67 4.02 -0.94
C GLN A 62 -17.39 3.45 0.28
N GLU A 63 -18.73 3.37 0.24
CA GLU A 63 -19.54 2.80 1.31
C GLU A 63 -19.18 1.33 1.57
N THR A 64 -19.02 0.53 0.52
CA THR A 64 -18.56 -0.86 0.63
C THR A 64 -17.22 -0.96 1.35
N THR A 65 -16.25 -0.11 0.97
CA THR A 65 -14.93 -0.08 1.61
C THR A 65 -15.05 0.30 3.09
N LYS A 66 -15.86 1.29 3.43
CA LYS A 66 -16.11 1.71 4.81
C LYS A 66 -16.72 0.60 5.66
N ILE A 67 -17.69 -0.14 5.11
CA ILE A 67 -18.32 -1.29 5.78
C ILE A 67 -17.30 -2.38 6.05
N LEU A 68 -16.46 -2.72 5.06
CA LEU A 68 -15.41 -3.73 5.21
C LEU A 68 -14.37 -3.35 6.27
N LEU A 69 -13.93 -2.10 6.29
CA LEU A 69 -13.02 -1.60 7.33
C LEU A 69 -13.68 -1.66 8.71
N SER A 70 -14.94 -1.27 8.82
CA SER A 70 -15.65 -1.22 10.10
C SER A 70 -15.96 -2.60 10.70
N CYS A 71 -16.05 -3.65 9.89
CA CYS A 71 -16.24 -5.02 10.36
C CYS A 71 -14.92 -5.75 10.67
N GLY A 72 -13.76 -5.10 10.46
CA GLY A 72 -12.45 -5.69 10.73
C GLY A 72 -11.98 -6.67 9.67
N ALA A 73 -12.47 -6.56 8.43
CA ALA A 73 -11.99 -7.37 7.32
C ALA A 73 -10.50 -7.14 7.06
N ARG A 74 -9.77 -8.20 6.74
CA ARG A 74 -8.34 -8.14 6.47
C ARG A 74 -8.07 -7.46 5.12
N ILE A 75 -6.89 -6.90 4.94
CA ILE A 75 -6.53 -6.16 3.73
C ILE A 75 -6.69 -6.99 2.45
N HIS A 76 -6.35 -8.27 2.47
CA HIS A 76 -6.55 -9.16 1.33
C HIS A 76 -8.04 -9.36 1.00
N GLU A 77 -8.90 -9.53 2.02
CA GLU A 77 -10.34 -9.68 1.85
C GLU A 77 -10.98 -8.39 1.29
N ILE A 78 -10.54 -7.24 1.81
CA ILE A 78 -10.97 -5.93 1.30
C ILE A 78 -10.56 -5.80 -0.17
N ASN A 79 -9.33 -6.13 -0.52
CA ASN A 79 -8.82 -6.02 -1.88
C ASN A 79 -9.51 -7.01 -2.83
N THR A 80 -9.84 -8.23 -2.40
CA THR A 80 -10.62 -9.19 -3.17
C THR A 80 -11.94 -8.57 -3.63
N ILE A 81 -12.70 -7.97 -2.72
CA ILE A 81 -13.96 -7.30 -3.08
C ILE A 81 -13.70 -6.06 -3.95
N ARG A 82 -12.73 -5.21 -3.58
CA ARG A 82 -12.41 -3.97 -4.32
C ARG A 82 -12.01 -4.21 -5.77
N LYS A 83 -11.31 -5.30 -6.07
CA LYS A 83 -10.91 -5.70 -7.43
C LYS A 83 -12.13 -6.08 -8.26
N HIS A 84 -13.03 -6.89 -7.70
CA HIS A 84 -14.26 -7.33 -8.38
C HIS A 84 -15.29 -6.19 -8.60
N LEU A 85 -15.11 -5.05 -7.93
CA LEU A 85 -15.91 -3.84 -8.12
C LEU A 85 -15.20 -2.80 -9.01
N SER A 86 -14.18 -3.18 -9.78
CA SER A 86 -13.35 -2.22 -10.51
C SER A 86 -13.01 -2.69 -11.92
N LEU A 87 -13.07 -1.78 -12.89
CA LEU A 87 -12.68 -2.04 -14.27
C LEU A 87 -11.17 -2.09 -14.50
N ILE A 88 -10.35 -1.46 -13.60
CA ILE A 88 -8.91 -1.36 -13.83
C ILE A 88 -8.06 -2.14 -12.82
N LYS A 89 -8.61 -2.49 -11.65
CA LYS A 89 -7.89 -3.24 -10.62
C LYS A 89 -7.87 -4.74 -10.93
N GLY A 90 -7.03 -5.50 -10.21
CA GLY A 90 -6.91 -6.95 -10.40
C GLY A 90 -6.63 -7.34 -11.85
N GLY A 91 -5.67 -6.66 -12.50
CA GLY A 91 -5.31 -6.91 -13.89
C GLY A 91 -6.23 -6.27 -14.94
N GLY A 92 -7.24 -5.52 -14.51
CA GLY A 92 -8.19 -4.89 -15.41
C GLY A 92 -7.54 -3.91 -16.41
N LEU A 93 -6.51 -3.17 -15.97
CA LEU A 93 -5.75 -2.29 -16.87
C LEU A 93 -4.96 -3.10 -17.90
N ALA A 94 -4.32 -4.20 -17.49
CA ALA A 94 -3.62 -5.08 -18.43
C ALA A 94 -4.55 -5.68 -19.48
N LYS A 95 -5.75 -6.12 -19.05
CA LYS A 95 -6.80 -6.62 -19.94
C LYS A 95 -7.25 -5.54 -20.92
N ALA A 96 -7.47 -4.31 -20.45
CA ALA A 96 -7.90 -3.20 -21.29
C ALA A 96 -6.86 -2.82 -22.35
N ALA A 97 -5.58 -2.90 -22.00
CA ALA A 97 -4.47 -2.54 -22.88
C ALA A 97 -4.08 -3.65 -23.88
N PHE A 98 -4.53 -4.90 -23.67
CA PHE A 98 -4.16 -6.00 -24.56
C PHE A 98 -4.62 -5.73 -26.02
N PRO A 99 -3.74 -5.95 -27.04
CA PRO A 99 -2.47 -6.66 -27.03
C PRO A 99 -1.20 -5.78 -26.92
N ALA A 100 -1.29 -4.56 -26.39
CA ALA A 100 -0.13 -3.70 -26.19
C ALA A 100 0.89 -4.28 -25.20
N THR A 101 2.12 -3.77 -25.25
CA THR A 101 3.15 -4.08 -24.23
C THR A 101 3.04 -3.07 -23.09
N ILE A 102 3.03 -3.55 -21.86
CA ILE A 102 3.05 -2.71 -20.64
C ILE A 102 4.37 -2.93 -19.90
N ILE A 103 5.03 -1.83 -19.54
CA ILE A 103 6.12 -1.80 -18.57
C ILE A 103 5.67 -0.99 -17.38
N SER A 104 5.43 -1.67 -16.26
CA SER A 104 5.06 -1.01 -15.00
C SER A 104 6.31 -0.78 -14.16
N LEU A 105 6.63 0.47 -13.87
CA LEU A 105 7.69 0.86 -12.95
C LEU A 105 7.05 1.24 -11.61
N ILE A 106 7.38 0.51 -10.56
CA ILE A 106 6.66 0.52 -9.30
C ILE A 106 7.57 0.99 -8.16
N LEU A 107 7.14 2.04 -7.46
CA LEU A 107 7.67 2.40 -6.15
C LEU A 107 6.75 1.76 -5.10
N SER A 108 7.26 0.74 -4.41
CA SER A 108 6.48 0.00 -3.42
C SER A 108 6.57 0.67 -2.04
N ASP A 109 5.41 0.96 -1.48
CA ASP A 109 5.20 1.36 -0.08
C ASP A 109 4.56 0.22 0.76
N VAL A 110 4.31 -0.93 0.14
CA VAL A 110 3.68 -2.10 0.76
C VAL A 110 4.73 -2.97 1.43
N VAL A 111 4.49 -3.38 2.67
CA VAL A 111 5.33 -4.36 3.37
C VAL A 111 5.31 -5.68 2.62
N GLY A 112 6.49 -6.17 2.26
CA GLY A 112 6.63 -7.43 1.49
C GLY A 112 6.55 -7.29 -0.02
N ASP A 113 6.30 -6.08 -0.56
CA ASP A 113 6.31 -5.79 -2.00
C ASP A 113 5.29 -6.59 -2.83
N ASP A 114 4.16 -6.96 -2.22
CA ASP A 114 3.14 -7.75 -2.90
C ASP A 114 2.47 -6.92 -4.02
N LEU A 115 2.80 -7.27 -5.26
CA LEU A 115 2.29 -6.58 -6.45
C LEU A 115 0.76 -6.60 -6.56
N ASP A 116 0.13 -7.60 -5.95
CA ASP A 116 -1.33 -7.77 -5.91
C ASP A 116 -2.00 -6.75 -4.98
N ILE A 117 -1.27 -6.26 -3.98
CA ILE A 117 -1.72 -5.23 -3.03
C ILE A 117 -1.43 -3.82 -3.56
N ILE A 118 -0.25 -3.60 -4.15
CA ILE A 118 0.17 -2.28 -4.66
C ILE A 118 -0.84 -1.78 -5.69
N ALA A 119 -1.47 -0.63 -5.43
CA ALA A 119 -2.55 -0.04 -6.22
C ALA A 119 -3.71 -1.03 -6.52
N SER A 120 -3.85 -2.11 -5.73
CA SER A 120 -4.77 -3.24 -5.95
C SER A 120 -4.52 -3.96 -7.29
N GLY A 121 -3.26 -4.08 -7.71
CA GLY A 121 -2.84 -4.92 -8.83
C GLY A 121 -3.37 -4.47 -10.20
N LEU A 122 -3.12 -3.23 -10.63
CA LEU A 122 -3.61 -2.72 -11.92
C LEU A 122 -3.16 -3.57 -13.12
N THR A 123 -1.93 -4.05 -13.06
CA THR A 123 -1.26 -4.79 -14.15
C THR A 123 -0.84 -6.21 -13.71
N VAL A 124 -1.42 -6.71 -12.64
CA VAL A 124 -1.11 -8.01 -12.05
C VAL A 124 -2.38 -8.88 -12.05
N PRO A 125 -2.29 -10.18 -12.36
CA PRO A 125 -3.43 -11.08 -12.30
C PRO A 125 -4.02 -11.15 -10.90
N ASP A 126 -5.33 -11.35 -10.83
CA ASP A 126 -6.05 -11.54 -9.57
C ASP A 126 -6.34 -13.03 -9.34
N THR A 127 -5.97 -13.55 -8.18
CA THR A 127 -6.29 -14.91 -7.79
C THR A 127 -7.66 -15.04 -7.13
N GLY A 128 -8.23 -13.92 -6.66
CA GLY A 128 -9.54 -13.88 -6.01
C GLY A 128 -10.70 -14.20 -6.96
N THR A 129 -11.86 -14.55 -6.42
CA THR A 129 -13.05 -14.95 -7.18
C THR A 129 -14.30 -14.28 -6.64
N PHE A 130 -15.37 -14.19 -7.48
CA PHE A 130 -16.68 -13.74 -7.00
C PHE A 130 -17.22 -14.62 -5.86
N LYS A 131 -16.91 -15.92 -5.89
CA LYS A 131 -17.28 -16.82 -4.80
C LYS A 131 -16.62 -16.38 -3.48
N GLU A 132 -15.31 -16.12 -3.50
CA GLU A 132 -14.61 -15.63 -2.31
C GLU A 132 -15.16 -14.29 -1.84
N CYS A 133 -15.53 -13.37 -2.75
CA CYS A 133 -16.22 -12.13 -2.37
C CYS A 133 -17.50 -12.42 -1.59
N LYS A 134 -18.29 -13.40 -2.03
CA LYS A 134 -19.52 -13.81 -1.36
C LYS A 134 -19.22 -14.45 0.00
N ASP A 135 -18.24 -15.34 0.06
CA ASP A 135 -17.84 -16.03 1.30
C ASP A 135 -17.37 -15.02 2.37
N ILE A 136 -16.62 -13.98 1.95
CA ILE A 136 -16.22 -12.85 2.83
C ILE A 136 -17.45 -12.10 3.36
N ILE A 137 -18.40 -11.73 2.48
CA ILE A 137 -19.62 -11.02 2.86
C ILE A 137 -20.43 -11.82 3.87
N GLU A 138 -20.53 -13.13 3.69
CA GLU A 138 -21.24 -14.04 4.57
C GLU A 138 -20.53 -14.21 5.92
N SER A 139 -19.19 -14.37 5.92
CA SER A 139 -18.40 -14.57 7.14
C SER A 139 -18.47 -13.37 8.10
N TYR A 140 -18.53 -12.15 7.56
CA TYR A 140 -18.70 -10.92 8.34
C TYR A 140 -20.16 -10.52 8.56
N ASN A 141 -21.11 -11.28 8.01
CA ASN A 141 -22.57 -11.00 8.11
C ASN A 141 -22.93 -9.57 7.70
N ILE A 142 -22.33 -9.07 6.61
CA ILE A 142 -22.50 -7.69 6.13
C ILE A 142 -23.45 -7.54 4.94
N ALA A 143 -24.02 -8.62 4.43
CA ALA A 143 -24.87 -8.57 3.20
C ALA A 143 -25.98 -7.52 3.28
N LYS A 144 -26.63 -7.38 4.44
CA LYS A 144 -27.72 -6.40 4.65
C LYS A 144 -27.24 -4.94 4.74
N LYS A 145 -25.95 -4.71 4.94
CA LYS A 145 -25.35 -3.38 5.08
C LYS A 145 -24.80 -2.87 3.73
N LEU A 146 -24.47 -3.79 2.82
CA LEU A 146 -23.89 -3.43 1.52
C LEU A 146 -24.92 -2.78 0.60
N PRO A 147 -24.47 -1.83 -0.26
CA PRO A 147 -25.31 -1.30 -1.32
C PRO A 147 -25.88 -2.42 -2.21
N LYS A 148 -27.13 -2.29 -2.60
CA LYS A 148 -27.83 -3.32 -3.37
C LYS A 148 -27.11 -3.65 -4.68
N ASN A 149 -26.68 -2.64 -5.43
CA ASN A 149 -26.00 -2.86 -6.71
C ASN A 149 -24.69 -3.63 -6.57
N VAL A 150 -23.94 -3.42 -5.46
CA VAL A 150 -22.73 -4.18 -5.15
C VAL A 150 -23.05 -5.64 -4.87
N LEU A 151 -24.06 -5.90 -4.05
CA LEU A 151 -24.47 -7.28 -3.73
C LEU A 151 -25.00 -8.01 -4.96
N ASP A 152 -25.82 -7.34 -5.78
CA ASP A 152 -26.34 -7.87 -7.03
C ASP A 152 -25.22 -8.20 -8.01
N HIS A 153 -24.24 -7.31 -8.18
CA HIS A 153 -23.07 -7.53 -9.03
C HIS A 153 -22.27 -8.78 -8.61
N ILE A 154 -22.01 -8.94 -7.32
CA ILE A 154 -21.30 -10.12 -6.81
C ILE A 154 -22.12 -11.39 -7.03
N ASN A 155 -23.42 -11.37 -6.78
CA ASN A 155 -24.28 -12.53 -7.01
C ASN A 155 -24.37 -12.91 -8.51
N ILE A 156 -24.44 -11.91 -9.39
CA ILE A 156 -24.44 -12.11 -10.84
C ILE A 156 -23.09 -12.70 -11.30
N GLY A 157 -21.97 -12.24 -10.70
CA GLY A 157 -20.64 -12.80 -10.92
C GLY A 157 -20.54 -14.25 -10.47
N CYS A 158 -21.01 -14.59 -9.26
CA CYS A 158 -21.09 -15.96 -8.78
C CYS A 158 -21.92 -16.89 -9.68
N ALA A 159 -22.92 -16.33 -10.37
CA ALA A 159 -23.72 -17.06 -11.34
C ALA A 159 -23.06 -17.18 -12.74
N GLY A 160 -21.82 -16.68 -12.90
CA GLY A 160 -21.05 -16.74 -14.16
C GLY A 160 -21.56 -15.80 -15.26
N LYS A 161 -22.41 -14.82 -14.92
CA LYS A 161 -22.98 -13.84 -15.87
C LYS A 161 -22.12 -12.57 -16.01
N VAL A 162 -21.16 -12.37 -15.12
CA VAL A 162 -20.10 -11.36 -15.21
C VAL A 162 -18.78 -12.11 -15.24
N CYS A 163 -17.86 -11.69 -16.12
CA CYS A 163 -16.53 -12.29 -16.20
C CYS A 163 -15.76 -12.03 -14.91
N GLU A 164 -15.01 -13.04 -14.49
CA GLU A 164 -14.03 -12.90 -13.41
C GLU A 164 -12.98 -11.83 -13.74
N THR A 165 -12.33 -11.32 -12.71
CA THR A 165 -11.09 -10.55 -12.85
C THR A 165 -10.04 -11.36 -13.63
N PRO A 166 -9.13 -10.73 -14.37
CA PRO A 166 -8.08 -11.42 -15.12
C PRO A 166 -7.24 -12.37 -14.25
N LYS A 167 -7.05 -13.60 -14.72
CA LYS A 167 -6.38 -14.70 -13.99
C LYS A 167 -4.93 -14.93 -14.47
N PRO A 168 -4.07 -15.61 -13.67
CA PRO A 168 -2.64 -15.77 -13.99
C PRO A 168 -2.33 -16.34 -15.39
N PHE A 169 -3.20 -17.15 -15.95
CA PHE A 169 -3.00 -17.81 -17.24
C PHE A 169 -3.63 -17.06 -18.43
N ASP A 170 -4.28 -15.95 -18.17
CA ASP A 170 -4.90 -15.15 -19.22
C ASP A 170 -3.83 -14.54 -20.16
N PRO A 171 -4.13 -14.43 -21.46
CA PRO A 171 -3.16 -13.92 -22.45
C PRO A 171 -2.77 -12.47 -22.19
N TYR A 172 -3.53 -11.73 -21.42
CA TYR A 172 -3.31 -10.31 -21.12
C TYR A 172 -1.94 -10.03 -20.50
N PHE A 173 -1.39 -10.99 -19.74
CA PHE A 173 -0.14 -10.82 -18.98
C PHE A 173 1.12 -11.21 -19.76
N LYS A 174 0.99 -11.78 -20.97
CA LYS A 174 2.15 -12.22 -21.74
C LYS A 174 3.09 -11.09 -22.15
N ARG A 175 2.60 -9.86 -22.19
CA ARG A 175 3.35 -8.66 -22.60
C ARG A 175 3.36 -7.60 -21.50
N VAL A 176 3.20 -8.01 -20.25
CA VAL A 176 3.23 -7.14 -19.08
C VAL A 176 4.50 -7.42 -18.28
N HIS A 177 5.26 -6.39 -18.00
CA HIS A 177 6.50 -6.44 -17.21
C HIS A 177 6.36 -5.52 -16.00
N ASN A 178 6.22 -6.09 -14.82
CA ASN A 178 6.15 -5.36 -13.56
C ASN A 178 7.54 -5.31 -12.93
N ILE A 179 8.09 -4.13 -12.69
CA ILE A 179 9.44 -3.90 -12.18
C ILE A 179 9.36 -3.00 -10.97
N ILE A 180 9.73 -3.51 -9.80
CA ILE A 180 9.89 -2.70 -8.59
C ILE A 180 11.21 -1.95 -8.71
N ILE A 181 11.15 -0.64 -8.87
CA ILE A 181 12.31 0.25 -9.04
C ILE A 181 12.80 0.83 -7.71
N GLY A 182 11.96 0.77 -6.67
CA GLY A 182 12.29 1.20 -5.32
C GLY A 182 11.31 0.61 -4.32
N ASN A 183 11.83 0.28 -3.14
CA ASN A 183 11.06 -0.24 -2.02
C ASN A 183 11.73 0.11 -0.69
N ASN A 184 11.08 -0.26 0.41
CA ASN A 184 11.60 -0.04 1.75
C ASN A 184 12.99 -0.67 1.94
N PHE A 185 13.18 -1.94 1.57
CA PHE A 185 14.45 -2.63 1.72
C PHE A 185 15.61 -1.92 1.00
N ASN A 186 15.40 -1.48 -0.25
CA ASN A 186 16.39 -0.74 -1.02
C ASN A 186 16.78 0.58 -0.33
N THR A 187 15.81 1.25 0.29
CA THR A 187 16.05 2.48 1.08
C THR A 187 16.92 2.18 2.30
N LEU A 188 16.63 1.10 3.04
CA LEU A 188 17.43 0.68 4.19
C LEU A 188 18.87 0.30 3.79
N VAL A 189 19.05 -0.36 2.65
CA VAL A 189 20.39 -0.70 2.12
C VAL A 189 21.20 0.57 1.84
N LYS A 190 20.59 1.59 1.23
CA LYS A 190 21.24 2.89 0.99
C LYS A 190 21.56 3.62 2.29
N ALA A 191 20.65 3.61 3.27
CA ALA A 191 20.85 4.18 4.59
C ALA A 191 22.01 3.47 5.33
N LYS A 192 22.06 2.13 5.29
CA LYS A 192 23.16 1.33 5.84
C LYS A 192 24.50 1.72 5.21
N ALA A 193 24.57 1.77 3.88
CA ALA A 193 25.81 2.15 3.20
C ALA A 193 26.28 3.56 3.61
N LYS A 194 25.33 4.50 3.77
CA LYS A 194 25.62 5.85 4.23
C LYS A 194 26.14 5.86 5.68
N ALA A 195 25.49 5.15 6.59
CA ALA A 195 25.93 5.05 7.99
C ALA A 195 27.33 4.43 8.08
N GLN A 196 27.60 3.36 7.34
CA GLN A 196 28.93 2.74 7.28
C GLN A 196 29.99 3.71 6.73
N SER A 197 29.68 4.52 5.73
CA SER A 197 30.62 5.54 5.22
C SER A 197 30.93 6.65 6.23
N LEU A 198 30.09 6.79 7.26
CA LEU A 198 30.28 7.72 8.39
C LEU A 198 30.98 7.04 9.59
N GLY A 199 31.40 5.78 9.45
CA GLY A 199 32.14 5.05 10.47
C GLY A 199 31.29 4.24 11.46
N TYR A 200 29.98 4.10 11.22
CA TYR A 200 29.11 3.30 12.09
C TYR A 200 29.12 1.82 11.73
N ASN A 201 29.17 0.96 12.71
CA ASN A 201 28.88 -0.47 12.58
C ASN A 201 27.36 -0.61 12.46
N THR A 202 26.88 -1.02 11.29
CA THR A 202 25.46 -0.89 10.96
C THR A 202 24.80 -2.23 10.66
N ILE A 203 23.65 -2.48 11.27
CA ILE A 203 22.77 -3.62 10.99
C ILE A 203 21.40 -3.14 10.53
N ILE A 204 20.83 -3.84 9.54
CA ILE A 204 19.40 -3.76 9.21
C ILE A 204 18.70 -4.85 10.02
N LEU A 205 17.77 -4.48 10.89
CA LEU A 205 16.98 -5.45 11.66
C LEU A 205 15.92 -6.11 10.80
N SER A 206 15.14 -5.31 10.11
CA SER A 206 14.10 -5.80 9.20
C SER A 206 13.58 -4.64 8.33
N SER A 207 13.01 -4.97 7.17
CA SER A 207 12.20 -4.08 6.33
C SER A 207 10.69 -4.37 6.45
N LEU A 208 10.30 -5.30 7.32
CA LEU A 208 8.96 -5.88 7.41
C LEU A 208 8.34 -5.67 8.80
N ILE A 209 8.72 -4.59 9.49
CA ILE A 209 8.24 -4.36 10.86
C ILE A 209 6.80 -3.84 10.82
N GLU A 210 5.94 -4.54 11.53
CA GLU A 210 4.53 -4.19 11.74
C GLU A 210 4.20 -4.24 13.23
N GLY A 211 3.06 -3.69 13.62
CA GLY A 211 2.56 -3.71 14.99
C GLY A 211 2.43 -2.33 15.62
N GLU A 212 2.13 -2.28 16.91
CA GLU A 212 1.92 -1.04 17.65
C GLU A 212 3.24 -0.27 17.80
N THR A 213 3.27 0.95 17.30
CA THR A 213 4.47 1.78 17.18
C THR A 213 5.24 1.92 18.49
N ARG A 214 4.55 2.19 19.59
CA ARG A 214 5.22 2.37 20.90
C ARG A 214 5.92 1.12 21.40
N GLU A 215 5.38 -0.06 21.12
CA GLU A 215 6.00 -1.32 21.54
C GLU A 215 7.24 -1.64 20.68
N ILE A 216 7.16 -1.33 19.39
CA ILE A 216 8.31 -1.43 18.49
C ILE A 216 9.42 -0.46 18.91
N ALA A 217 9.08 0.77 19.29
CA ALA A 217 10.05 1.76 19.80
C ALA A 217 10.77 1.30 21.07
N LYS A 218 10.05 0.69 22.02
CA LYS A 218 10.65 0.09 23.23
C LYS A 218 11.67 -0.99 22.90
N MET A 219 11.32 -1.89 21.97
CA MET A 219 12.25 -2.94 21.51
C MET A 219 13.53 -2.34 20.92
N HIS A 220 13.41 -1.33 20.04
CA HIS A 220 14.56 -0.66 19.43
C HIS A 220 15.41 0.03 20.47
N SER A 221 14.80 0.70 21.44
CA SER A 221 15.49 1.35 22.56
C SER A 221 16.23 0.35 23.44
N ALA A 222 15.66 -0.82 23.70
CA ALA A 222 16.33 -1.89 24.44
C ALA A 222 17.57 -2.41 23.69
N ILE A 223 17.48 -2.61 22.37
CA ILE A 223 18.62 -3.02 21.53
C ILE A 223 19.71 -1.92 21.55
N ALA A 224 19.32 -0.65 21.43
CA ALA A 224 20.27 0.47 21.47
C ALA A 224 21.03 0.53 22.82
N LYS A 225 20.35 0.33 23.94
CA LYS A 225 20.98 0.22 25.27
C LYS A 225 21.91 -0.99 25.38
N GLU A 226 21.54 -2.14 24.80
CA GLU A 226 22.40 -3.32 24.78
C GLU A 226 23.67 -3.08 23.98
N ILE A 227 23.56 -2.42 22.81
CA ILE A 227 24.73 -2.00 22.02
C ILE A 227 25.67 -1.11 22.86
N LEU A 228 25.11 -0.13 23.57
CA LEU A 228 25.91 0.77 24.42
C LEU A 228 26.62 0.03 25.55
N LYS A 229 25.96 -0.97 26.14
CA LYS A 229 26.47 -1.71 27.30
C LYS A 229 27.44 -2.83 26.92
N THR A 230 27.17 -3.58 25.88
CA THR A 230 27.87 -4.83 25.56
C THR A 230 28.50 -4.88 24.17
N GLY A 231 28.14 -3.97 23.28
CA GLY A 231 28.55 -4.02 21.90
C GLY A 231 27.76 -5.04 21.05
N ASN A 232 26.64 -5.55 21.57
CA ASN A 232 25.78 -6.50 20.83
C ASN A 232 24.47 -5.84 20.38
N PRO A 233 23.94 -6.13 19.18
CA PRO A 233 24.43 -7.07 18.14
C PRO A 233 25.54 -6.50 17.23
N VAL A 234 25.93 -5.24 17.42
CA VAL A 234 27.02 -4.58 16.67
C VAL A 234 27.91 -3.77 17.59
N PRO A 235 29.23 -3.72 17.36
CA PRO A 235 30.12 -2.92 18.21
C PRO A 235 29.90 -1.41 18.04
N LEU A 236 30.34 -0.63 19.01
CA LEU A 236 30.34 0.83 18.96
C LEU A 236 31.36 1.37 17.94
N PRO A 237 31.05 2.49 17.27
CA PRO A 237 29.76 3.17 17.24
C PRO A 237 28.75 2.36 16.45
N GLY A 238 27.62 2.03 17.08
CA GLY A 238 26.60 1.16 16.49
C GLY A 238 25.45 1.96 15.87
N CYS A 239 24.87 1.41 14.79
CA CYS A 239 23.67 1.94 14.16
C CYS A 239 22.73 0.79 13.83
N ILE A 240 21.51 0.86 14.31
CA ILE A 240 20.42 -0.05 13.93
C ILE A 240 19.46 0.67 13.00
N ILE A 241 19.12 0.03 11.91
CA ILE A 241 18.21 0.54 10.88
C ILE A 241 17.07 -0.45 10.70
N SER A 242 15.88 0.04 10.61
CA SER A 242 14.69 -0.78 10.34
C SER A 242 13.67 0.00 9.52
N GLY A 243 12.76 -0.72 8.90
CA GLY A 243 11.62 -0.17 8.19
C GLY A 243 10.44 -1.12 8.23
N GLY A 244 9.32 -0.61 7.83
CA GLY A 244 8.05 -1.32 7.86
C GLY A 244 6.89 -0.34 7.92
N GLU A 245 5.73 -0.81 8.36
CA GLU A 245 4.53 0.01 8.51
C GLU A 245 3.86 -0.28 9.85
N THR A 246 4.22 0.50 10.87
CA THR A 246 3.63 0.39 12.20
C THR A 246 2.32 1.17 12.29
N ILE A 247 1.51 0.84 13.30
CA ILE A 247 0.22 1.47 13.57
C ILE A 247 0.22 2.19 14.92
N VAL A 248 -0.65 3.19 15.04
CA VAL A 248 -0.91 3.89 16.31
C VAL A 248 -2.36 3.70 16.69
N THR A 249 -2.60 3.04 17.80
CA THR A 249 -3.94 2.93 18.39
C THR A 249 -4.29 4.24 19.09
N MET A 250 -5.17 5.03 18.49
CA MET A 250 -5.58 6.32 19.03
C MET A 250 -6.79 6.16 19.98
N ASN A 251 -6.62 6.64 21.21
CA ASN A 251 -7.71 6.71 22.19
C ASN A 251 -8.33 8.12 22.30
N ASN A 252 -7.69 9.12 21.70
CA ASN A 252 -8.09 10.54 21.76
C ASN A 252 -7.81 11.24 20.42
N HIS A 253 -8.31 12.47 20.26
CA HIS A 253 -8.09 13.32 19.11
C HIS A 253 -6.77 14.12 19.26
N GLY A 254 -5.63 13.44 19.11
CA GLY A 254 -4.32 14.07 19.05
C GLY A 254 -3.86 14.33 17.62
N LEU A 255 -2.96 15.29 17.42
CA LEU A 255 -2.21 15.46 16.19
C LEU A 255 -0.86 14.76 16.32
N GLY A 256 -0.49 13.96 15.34
CA GLY A 256 0.75 13.21 15.30
C GLY A 256 0.69 12.13 14.24
N GLY A 257 1.73 11.31 14.22
CA GLY A 257 1.81 10.17 13.33
C GLY A 257 2.71 9.08 13.92
N ARG A 258 2.82 7.96 13.24
CA ARG A 258 3.59 6.79 13.70
C ARG A 258 5.08 7.10 13.91
N ASN A 259 5.66 7.96 13.09
CA ASN A 259 7.07 8.29 13.23
C ASN A 259 7.33 9.18 14.45
N GLN A 260 6.46 10.15 14.70
CA GLN A 260 6.51 10.99 15.90
C GLN A 260 6.24 10.18 17.16
N GLU A 261 5.27 9.25 17.14
CA GLU A 261 4.99 8.33 18.24
C GLU A 261 6.20 7.42 18.53
N PHE A 262 6.85 6.89 17.47
CA PHE A 262 8.06 6.07 17.63
C PHE A 262 9.16 6.83 18.38
N VAL A 263 9.43 8.07 17.94
CA VAL A 263 10.50 8.87 18.54
C VAL A 263 10.15 9.31 19.97
N LEU A 264 8.90 9.69 20.22
CA LEU A 264 8.45 10.05 21.56
C LEU A 264 8.59 8.86 22.54
N ALA A 265 8.12 7.69 22.13
CA ALA A 265 8.26 6.47 22.94
C ALA A 265 9.74 6.11 23.14
N SER A 266 10.56 6.23 22.09
CA SER A 266 12.01 6.02 22.21
C SER A 266 12.66 7.02 23.16
N ALA A 267 12.31 8.31 23.08
CA ALA A 267 12.86 9.35 23.95
C ALA A 267 12.58 9.07 25.45
N ILE A 268 11.36 8.60 25.74
CA ILE A 268 10.99 8.19 27.12
C ILE A 268 11.87 7.02 27.57
N GLU A 269 12.06 6.02 26.73
CA GLU A 269 12.84 4.82 27.05
C GLU A 269 14.33 5.11 27.22
N ILE A 270 14.91 6.03 26.43
CA ILE A 270 16.34 6.38 26.50
C ILE A 270 16.62 7.57 27.42
N GLN A 271 15.64 8.01 28.20
CA GLN A 271 15.80 9.14 29.12
C GLN A 271 17.00 8.92 30.06
N GLY A 272 17.92 9.89 30.07
CA GLY A 272 19.16 9.82 30.87
C GLY A 272 20.36 9.18 30.14
N GLU A 273 20.16 8.53 29.01
CA GLU A 273 21.25 8.01 28.19
C GLU A 273 21.83 9.13 27.31
N LYS A 274 23.16 9.35 27.40
CA LYS A 274 23.81 10.48 26.70
C LYS A 274 24.26 10.16 25.27
N ASN A 275 24.33 8.90 24.90
CA ASN A 275 24.98 8.44 23.66
C ASN A 275 24.04 7.62 22.77
N ILE A 276 22.73 7.79 22.92
CA ILE A 276 21.72 7.17 22.09
C ILE A 276 20.87 8.30 21.46
N SER A 277 20.65 8.18 20.17
CA SER A 277 19.72 9.02 19.43
C SER A 277 18.76 8.15 18.64
N ALA A 278 17.51 8.58 18.54
CA ALA A 278 16.47 7.93 17.76
C ALA A 278 15.96 8.86 16.66
N LEU A 279 15.77 8.31 15.46
CA LEU A 279 15.18 9.01 14.31
C LEU A 279 14.13 8.09 13.68
N SER A 280 12.96 8.64 13.37
CA SER A 280 11.97 7.96 12.54
C SER A 280 11.34 8.95 11.56
N LEU A 281 11.16 8.52 10.31
CA LEU A 281 10.58 9.36 9.27
C LEU A 281 9.80 8.55 8.23
N GLY A 282 8.75 9.15 7.68
CA GLY A 282 8.03 8.65 6.52
C GLY A 282 8.81 8.95 5.23
N THR A 283 9.01 7.94 4.40
CA THR A 283 9.75 8.09 3.13
C THR A 283 8.98 8.89 2.08
N ASP A 284 7.67 9.05 2.26
CA ASP A 284 6.79 9.91 1.47
C ASP A 284 6.82 11.39 1.90
N GLY A 285 7.52 11.69 3.02
CA GLY A 285 7.65 13.05 3.55
C GLY A 285 6.49 13.49 4.45
N THR A 286 5.61 12.57 4.87
CA THR A 286 4.45 12.86 5.72
C THR A 286 4.42 11.96 6.95
N ASP A 287 3.78 12.43 8.03
CA ASP A 287 3.55 11.64 9.24
C ASP A 287 2.18 12.00 9.85
N GLY A 288 1.17 11.21 9.51
CA GLY A 288 -0.22 11.48 9.88
C GLY A 288 -0.73 12.83 9.35
N PRO A 289 -1.67 13.51 10.04
CA PRO A 289 -2.23 14.78 9.61
C PRO A 289 -1.32 15.99 10.01
N THR A 290 0.00 15.82 9.97
CA THR A 290 0.97 16.85 10.35
C THR A 290 1.81 17.32 9.17
N ALA A 291 2.48 18.48 9.33
CA ALA A 291 3.44 18.99 8.35
C ALA A 291 4.85 18.40 8.51
N ALA A 292 5.03 17.46 9.45
CA ALA A 292 6.31 16.79 9.71
C ALA A 292 6.40 15.48 8.93
N ALA A 293 7.61 15.11 8.51
CA ALA A 293 7.90 13.78 7.97
C ALA A 293 8.19 12.74 9.07
N GLY A 294 8.44 13.19 10.29
CA GLY A 294 8.79 12.37 11.43
C GLY A 294 9.42 13.21 12.55
N ALA A 295 10.28 12.59 13.35
CA ALA A 295 10.95 13.24 14.47
C ALA A 295 12.34 12.65 14.76
N MET A 296 13.09 13.33 15.65
CA MET A 296 14.38 12.89 16.16
C MET A 296 14.50 13.24 17.65
N ALA A 297 15.14 12.39 18.45
CA ALA A 297 15.47 12.60 19.85
C ALA A 297 16.92 12.13 20.15
#